data_1a297d336aecbe71ffcfae1a77d2449c
#
_entry.id   1a297d336aecbe71ffcfae1a77d2449c
#
_cell.length_a   1.000
_cell.length_b   1.000
_cell.length_c   1.000
_cell.angle_alpha   90.00
_cell.angle_beta   90.00
_cell.angle_gamma   90.00
#
_symmetry.space_group_name_H-M   'P 1'
#
loop_
_entity.id
_entity.type
_entity.pdbx_description
1 polymer ?
#
loop_
_entity_poly.entity_id
_entity_poly.type
_entity_poly.pdbx_seq_one_letter_code
_entity_poly.pdbx_strand_id
1 'polypeptide(L)'
;MSFYQPENLPKIMIAPNGARPKKKDHIEVPVTIDEVVETAKLCFDEGAEGIHFHLRDEKGDHILSSEMCLKALNDLQLSVPKMHLQVTTEAVGRYSPSEMRKLAYEVTPPGISIGIREMIPSRNPTEEDIKLYQSLTENGTKIQHICYEPEDLDLLSDLLNKGKISKDGTWCLFVIGHYSGKISDPNKIPLFLDKLSYNNLNADWAVCAFGKEEIDCLKKAISLDGKIRIGFENSMLMPNGEIAPNNHTKVKAVKELLNLN
;
A
#
# COMPACT_ATOMS: atom_id res chain seq x y z
N MET A 1 -21.00 6.88 8.96
CA MET A 1 -20.96 5.75 8.00
C MET A 1 -19.84 4.81 8.44
N SER A 2 -20.04 3.50 8.41
CA SER A 2 -18.97 2.54 8.68
C SER A 2 -18.26 2.20 7.36
N PHE A 3 -16.94 2.27 7.34
CA PHE A 3 -16.13 1.82 6.22
C PHE A 3 -16.13 0.29 6.12
N TYR A 4 -15.97 -0.23 4.90
CA TYR A 4 -15.74 -1.65 4.68
C TYR A 4 -14.38 -2.06 5.26
N GLN A 5 -14.41 -3.08 6.10
CA GLN A 5 -13.21 -3.64 6.76
C GLN A 5 -13.13 -5.13 6.43
N PRO A 6 -12.28 -5.53 5.47
CA PRO A 6 -12.08 -6.94 5.15
C PRO A 6 -11.36 -7.65 6.30
N GLU A 7 -11.65 -8.92 6.50
CA GLU A 7 -10.95 -9.76 7.46
C GLU A 7 -9.49 -9.95 7.05
N ASN A 8 -9.28 -10.28 5.78
CA ASN A 8 -7.96 -10.51 5.19
C ASN A 8 -7.54 -9.35 4.28
N LEU A 9 -6.24 -9.23 4.05
CA LEU A 9 -5.69 -8.30 3.07
C LEU A 9 -6.31 -8.55 1.68
N PRO A 10 -6.75 -7.51 0.94
CA PRO A 10 -7.25 -7.64 -0.43
C PRO A 10 -6.32 -8.43 -1.35
N LYS A 11 -6.87 -9.36 -2.14
CA LYS A 11 -6.08 -10.13 -3.11
C LYS A 11 -5.40 -9.23 -4.14
N ILE A 12 -6.16 -8.24 -4.64
CA ILE A 12 -5.66 -7.21 -5.55
C ILE A 12 -5.92 -5.83 -4.94
N MET A 13 -4.84 -5.13 -4.59
CA MET A 13 -4.90 -3.72 -4.21
C MET A 13 -4.39 -2.87 -5.36
N ILE A 14 -5.17 -1.86 -5.77
CA ILE A 14 -4.73 -0.90 -6.77
C ILE A 14 -4.01 0.27 -6.11
N ALA A 15 -2.83 0.64 -6.63
CA ALA A 15 -2.06 1.83 -6.30
C ALA A 15 -1.99 2.74 -7.55
N PRO A 16 -3.03 3.56 -7.81
CA PRO A 16 -3.24 4.14 -9.14
C PRO A 16 -2.29 5.29 -9.47
N ASN A 17 -1.66 5.93 -8.50
CA ASN A 17 -0.91 7.15 -8.73
C ASN A 17 0.43 7.26 -7.97
N GLY A 18 0.55 6.73 -6.72
CA GLY A 18 1.75 6.91 -5.91
C GLY A 18 2.13 8.39 -5.66
N ALA A 19 3.31 8.64 -5.14
CA ALA A 19 3.77 9.99 -4.79
C ALA A 19 4.46 10.74 -5.96
N ARG A 20 4.98 10.04 -6.96
CA ARG A 20 5.88 10.60 -7.99
C ARG A 20 5.28 10.73 -9.39
N PRO A 21 4.57 9.73 -9.93
CA PRO A 21 4.00 9.82 -11.28
C PRO A 21 3.10 11.03 -11.46
N LYS A 22 3.17 11.69 -12.60
CA LYS A 22 2.38 12.89 -12.98
C LYS A 22 1.72 12.68 -14.32
N LYS A 23 0.79 13.56 -14.69
CA LYS A 23 0.13 13.57 -16.02
C LYS A 23 1.11 13.63 -17.20
N LYS A 24 2.30 14.21 -17.00
CA LYS A 24 3.37 14.23 -18.03
C LYS A 24 4.00 12.86 -18.27
N ASP A 25 3.96 11.97 -17.26
CA ASP A 25 4.52 10.62 -17.36
C ASP A 25 3.49 9.67 -17.99
N HIS A 26 2.21 9.85 -17.63
CA HIS A 26 1.08 9.16 -18.27
C HIS A 26 -0.21 9.96 -18.03
N ILE A 27 -0.98 10.22 -19.11
CA ILE A 27 -2.18 11.07 -19.03
C ILE A 27 -3.25 10.53 -18.06
N GLU A 28 -3.34 9.21 -17.90
CA GLU A 28 -4.30 8.53 -17.04
C GLU A 28 -3.83 8.38 -15.57
N VAL A 29 -2.71 9.02 -15.16
CA VAL A 29 -2.35 9.09 -13.72
C VAL A 29 -3.37 9.98 -13.01
N PRO A 30 -4.15 9.47 -12.04
CA PRO A 30 -5.13 10.30 -11.33
C PRO A 30 -4.41 11.22 -10.34
N VAL A 31 -4.69 12.52 -10.42
CA VAL A 31 -4.08 13.56 -9.57
C VAL A 31 -5.09 14.32 -8.71
N THR A 32 -6.36 14.41 -9.16
CA THR A 32 -7.45 14.97 -8.37
C THR A 32 -8.20 13.89 -7.59
N ILE A 33 -8.93 14.28 -6.55
CA ILE A 33 -9.78 13.34 -5.80
C ILE A 33 -10.82 12.70 -6.72
N ASP A 34 -11.46 13.47 -7.60
CA ASP A 34 -12.47 12.96 -8.53
C ASP A 34 -11.86 11.91 -9.50
N GLU A 35 -10.65 12.15 -10.02
CA GLU A 35 -9.93 11.18 -10.86
C GLU A 35 -9.56 9.90 -10.06
N VAL A 36 -9.18 10.04 -8.79
CA VAL A 36 -8.91 8.88 -7.90
C VAL A 36 -10.18 8.07 -7.69
N VAL A 37 -11.30 8.72 -7.41
CA VAL A 37 -12.61 8.08 -7.20
C VAL A 37 -13.06 7.34 -8.46
N GLU A 38 -13.00 7.98 -9.62
CA GLU A 38 -13.37 7.32 -10.90
C GLU A 38 -12.45 6.14 -11.22
N THR A 39 -11.13 6.30 -11.03
CA THR A 39 -10.19 5.21 -11.22
C THR A 39 -10.47 4.04 -10.25
N ALA A 40 -10.78 4.33 -8.98
CA ALA A 40 -11.12 3.32 -8.00
C ALA A 40 -12.34 2.51 -8.43
N LYS A 41 -13.41 3.17 -8.90
CA LYS A 41 -14.62 2.54 -9.40
C LYS A 41 -14.34 1.60 -10.58
N LEU A 42 -13.65 2.10 -11.60
CA LEU A 42 -13.30 1.30 -12.77
C LEU A 42 -12.41 0.09 -12.39
N CYS A 43 -11.46 0.27 -11.47
CA CYS A 43 -10.62 -0.83 -11.00
C CYS A 43 -11.40 -1.84 -10.13
N PHE A 44 -12.37 -1.38 -9.34
CA PHE A 44 -13.24 -2.24 -8.55
C PHE A 44 -14.10 -3.12 -9.45
N ASP A 45 -14.67 -2.57 -10.51
CA ASP A 45 -15.47 -3.30 -11.50
C ASP A 45 -14.64 -4.40 -12.20
N GLU A 46 -13.33 -4.21 -12.38
CA GLU A 46 -12.41 -5.21 -12.93
C GLU A 46 -11.82 -6.16 -11.86
N GLY A 47 -12.18 -5.98 -10.59
CA GLY A 47 -11.88 -6.91 -9.50
C GLY A 47 -10.78 -6.51 -8.54
N ALA A 48 -10.37 -5.25 -8.50
CA ALA A 48 -9.58 -4.75 -7.38
C ALA A 48 -10.44 -4.70 -6.10
N GLU A 49 -9.94 -5.25 -5.01
CA GLU A 49 -10.67 -5.33 -3.72
C GLU A 49 -10.30 -4.20 -2.77
N GLY A 50 -9.19 -3.52 -3.03
CA GLY A 50 -8.70 -2.40 -2.23
C GLY A 50 -7.99 -1.34 -3.07
N ILE A 51 -7.91 -0.12 -2.54
CA ILE A 51 -7.16 0.99 -3.12
C ILE A 51 -6.20 1.59 -2.12
N HIS A 52 -4.97 1.79 -2.55
CA HIS A 52 -3.93 2.58 -1.91
C HIS A 52 -3.74 3.87 -2.72
N PHE A 53 -4.04 5.03 -2.15
CA PHE A 53 -4.04 6.27 -2.92
C PHE A 53 -3.20 7.38 -2.27
N HIS A 54 -2.68 8.26 -3.12
CA HIS A 54 -1.94 9.45 -2.74
C HIS A 54 -2.71 10.71 -3.12
N LEU A 55 -2.70 11.67 -2.22
CA LEU A 55 -3.24 13.00 -2.47
C LEU A 55 -2.20 13.89 -3.13
N ARG A 56 -2.67 14.83 -3.94
CA ARG A 56 -1.84 15.78 -4.67
C ARG A 56 -2.34 17.19 -4.45
N ASP A 57 -1.41 18.14 -4.36
CA ASP A 57 -1.72 19.57 -4.37
C ASP A 57 -2.03 20.05 -5.81
N GLU A 58 -2.32 21.35 -5.95
CA GLU A 58 -2.64 21.98 -7.23
C GLU A 58 -1.49 21.90 -8.27
N LYS A 59 -0.25 21.66 -7.81
CA LYS A 59 0.94 21.46 -8.66
C LYS A 59 1.15 19.98 -9.01
N GLY A 60 0.28 19.10 -8.50
CA GLY A 60 0.40 17.65 -8.65
C GLY A 60 1.49 17.04 -7.78
N ASP A 61 1.96 17.72 -6.74
CA ASP A 61 2.93 17.19 -5.79
C ASP A 61 2.22 16.45 -4.66
N HIS A 62 2.84 15.38 -4.17
CA HIS A 62 2.30 14.58 -3.07
C HIS A 62 2.18 15.40 -1.78
N ILE A 63 1.01 15.30 -1.13
CA ILE A 63 0.74 15.97 0.15
C ILE A 63 0.13 15.04 1.19
N LEU A 64 0.44 15.30 2.46
CA LEU A 64 -0.23 14.73 3.63
C LEU A 64 -1.19 15.81 4.19
N SER A 65 -2.47 15.73 3.80
CA SER A 65 -3.53 16.66 4.23
C SER A 65 -4.69 15.88 4.83
N SER A 66 -4.95 16.08 6.12
CA SER A 66 -6.04 15.40 6.83
C SER A 66 -7.42 15.77 6.25
N GLU A 67 -7.62 17.05 5.92
CA GLU A 67 -8.88 17.53 5.31
C GLU A 67 -9.14 16.86 3.96
N MET A 68 -8.15 16.84 3.08
CA MET A 68 -8.29 16.18 1.77
C MET A 68 -8.42 14.67 1.90
N CYS A 69 -7.75 14.04 2.88
CA CYS A 69 -7.91 12.61 3.18
C CYS A 69 -9.35 12.29 3.56
N LEU A 70 -9.94 13.05 4.48
CA LEU A 70 -11.31 12.84 4.94
C LEU A 70 -12.31 13.02 3.79
N LYS A 71 -12.10 14.04 2.93
CA LYS A 71 -12.91 14.23 1.73
C LYS A 71 -12.78 13.04 0.79
N ALA A 72 -11.56 12.61 0.44
CA ALA A 72 -11.32 11.50 -0.47
C ALA A 72 -11.91 10.18 0.06
N LEU A 73 -11.76 9.90 1.36
CA LEU A 73 -12.34 8.73 2.00
C LEU A 73 -13.87 8.74 1.93
N ASN A 74 -14.51 9.90 2.16
CA ASN A 74 -15.97 10.03 2.03
C ASN A 74 -16.43 9.77 0.59
N ASP A 75 -15.78 10.38 -0.39
CA ASP A 75 -16.18 10.28 -1.80
C ASP A 75 -15.94 8.84 -2.34
N LEU A 76 -14.82 8.20 -1.95
CA LEU A 76 -14.55 6.79 -2.23
C LEU A 76 -15.58 5.86 -1.56
N GLN A 77 -15.91 6.08 -0.28
CA GLN A 77 -16.91 5.27 0.42
C GLN A 77 -18.28 5.32 -0.27
N LEU A 78 -18.66 6.47 -0.80
CA LEU A 78 -19.92 6.63 -1.54
C LEU A 78 -19.89 5.93 -2.89
N SER A 79 -18.76 5.96 -3.58
CA SER A 79 -18.59 5.40 -4.92
C SER A 79 -18.33 3.89 -4.93
N VAL A 80 -17.49 3.40 -4.01
CA VAL A 80 -17.05 1.99 -3.92
C VAL A 80 -17.19 1.45 -2.49
N PRO A 81 -18.41 1.32 -1.96
CA PRO A 81 -18.66 1.03 -0.54
C PRO A 81 -18.16 -0.33 -0.06
N LYS A 82 -17.77 -1.22 -0.97
CA LYS A 82 -17.24 -2.56 -0.68
C LYS A 82 -15.75 -2.69 -0.96
N MET A 83 -15.08 -1.60 -1.33
CA MET A 83 -13.64 -1.56 -1.56
C MET A 83 -12.91 -1.18 -0.26
N HIS A 84 -11.81 -1.87 0.07
CA HIS A 84 -10.95 -1.45 1.17
C HIS A 84 -10.18 -0.18 0.81
N LEU A 85 -10.28 0.85 1.66
CA LEU A 85 -9.66 2.16 1.42
C LEU A 85 -8.42 2.31 2.29
N GLN A 86 -7.27 2.53 1.68
CA GLN A 86 -5.99 2.67 2.38
C GLN A 86 -5.32 4.01 2.07
N VAL A 87 -5.11 4.81 3.11
CA VAL A 87 -4.37 6.08 3.07
C VAL A 87 -2.88 5.81 3.17
N THR A 88 -2.07 6.62 2.48
CA THR A 88 -0.62 6.59 2.58
C THR A 88 -0.09 7.51 3.67
N THR A 89 1.04 7.14 4.28
CA THR A 89 1.89 8.03 5.07
C THR A 89 3.27 8.24 4.43
N GLU A 90 3.44 7.94 3.14
CA GLU A 90 4.75 8.01 2.49
C GLU A 90 5.44 9.36 2.70
N ALA A 91 6.65 9.32 3.26
CA ALA A 91 7.40 10.52 3.63
C ALA A 91 7.98 11.27 2.45
N VAL A 92 8.29 10.59 1.34
CA VAL A 92 8.96 11.08 0.12
C VAL A 92 10.22 11.92 0.38
N GLY A 93 10.87 11.73 1.55
CA GLY A 93 11.99 12.56 1.99
C GLY A 93 11.62 14.01 2.38
N ARG A 94 10.31 14.31 2.49
CA ARG A 94 9.74 15.63 2.79
C ARG A 94 9.06 15.68 4.15
N TYR A 95 8.36 14.62 4.53
CA TYR A 95 7.60 14.57 5.77
C TYR A 95 8.36 13.84 6.87
N SER A 96 8.32 14.41 8.07
CA SER A 96 8.88 13.82 9.28
C SER A 96 7.96 12.76 9.88
N PRO A 97 8.46 11.85 10.72
CA PRO A 97 7.62 10.92 11.47
C PRO A 97 6.49 11.60 12.27
N SER A 98 6.74 12.79 12.80
CA SER A 98 5.74 13.57 13.53
C SER A 98 4.57 14.01 12.65
N GLU A 99 4.85 14.47 11.42
CA GLU A 99 3.81 14.85 10.46
C GLU A 99 3.00 13.63 9.96
N MET A 100 3.68 12.51 9.75
CA MET A 100 3.01 11.25 9.39
C MET A 100 2.10 10.74 10.52
N ARG A 101 2.57 10.80 11.79
CA ARG A 101 1.75 10.46 12.97
C ARG A 101 0.56 11.40 13.11
N LYS A 102 0.77 12.71 12.90
CA LYS A 102 -0.30 13.70 12.93
C LYS A 102 -1.42 13.35 11.95
N LEU A 103 -1.10 13.06 10.69
CA LEU A 103 -2.09 12.63 9.69
C LEU A 103 -2.85 11.40 10.19
N ALA A 104 -2.14 10.38 10.67
CA ALA A 104 -2.75 9.12 11.11
C ALA A 104 -3.74 9.32 12.27
N TYR A 105 -3.42 10.17 13.25
CA TYR A 105 -4.31 10.51 14.36
C TYR A 105 -5.51 11.36 13.93
N GLU A 106 -5.31 12.36 13.07
CA GLU A 106 -6.39 13.26 12.65
C GLU A 106 -7.41 12.58 11.72
N VAL A 107 -6.95 11.62 10.92
CA VAL A 107 -7.81 10.93 9.94
C VAL A 107 -8.42 9.65 10.53
N THR A 108 -7.66 8.89 11.30
CA THR A 108 -8.05 7.54 11.79
C THR A 108 -8.73 6.74 10.67
N PRO A 109 -8.03 6.43 9.56
CA PRO A 109 -8.63 5.88 8.36
C PRO A 109 -9.00 4.39 8.53
N PRO A 110 -9.87 3.84 7.66
CA PRO A 110 -10.18 2.40 7.68
C PRO A 110 -8.95 1.53 7.41
N GLY A 111 -8.05 2.01 6.57
CA GLY A 111 -6.76 1.38 6.28
C GLY A 111 -5.67 2.43 6.12
N ILE A 112 -4.47 2.08 6.54
CA ILE A 112 -3.29 2.94 6.41
C ILE A 112 -2.06 2.10 6.03
N SER A 113 -1.22 2.61 5.16
CA SER A 113 0.10 2.03 4.91
C SER A 113 1.17 2.84 5.63
N ILE A 114 2.08 2.15 6.29
CA ILE A 114 3.17 2.76 7.05
C ILE A 114 4.50 2.11 6.65
N GLY A 115 5.39 2.89 6.04
CA GLY A 115 6.78 2.50 5.87
C GLY A 115 7.46 2.42 7.22
N ILE A 116 7.69 1.20 7.73
CA ILE A 116 8.15 1.02 9.12
C ILE A 116 9.46 1.77 9.40
N ARG A 117 10.39 1.76 8.44
CA ARG A 117 11.67 2.49 8.56
C ARG A 117 11.53 4.00 8.39
N GLU A 118 10.47 4.47 7.73
CA GLU A 118 10.18 5.90 7.57
C GLU A 118 9.55 6.46 8.84
N MET A 119 8.65 5.70 9.45
CA MET A 119 8.01 6.06 10.71
C MET A 119 8.99 5.99 11.89
N ILE A 120 9.91 5.00 11.88
CA ILE A 120 10.88 4.75 12.96
C ILE A 120 12.30 4.74 12.38
N PRO A 121 12.83 5.91 11.94
CA PRO A 121 14.13 5.99 11.28
C PRO A 121 15.30 5.61 12.20
N SER A 122 15.14 5.74 13.51
CA SER A 122 16.13 5.30 14.51
C SER A 122 16.24 3.77 14.60
N ARG A 123 15.29 3.02 14.01
CA ARG A 123 15.12 1.56 14.16
C ARG A 123 14.96 1.10 15.61
N ASN A 124 14.57 2.01 16.49
CA ASN A 124 14.27 1.74 17.90
C ASN A 124 12.94 2.40 18.26
N PRO A 125 11.84 1.62 18.37
CA PRO A 125 10.52 2.15 18.64
C PRO A 125 10.48 2.98 19.93
N THR A 126 9.92 4.17 19.86
CA THR A 126 9.68 5.08 20.97
C THR A 126 8.28 4.84 21.57
N GLU A 127 8.00 5.47 22.72
CA GLU A 127 6.65 5.46 23.28
C GLU A 127 5.61 6.11 22.35
N GLU A 128 5.99 7.13 21.59
CA GLU A 128 5.10 7.77 20.62
C GLU A 128 4.75 6.83 19.47
N ASP A 129 5.72 6.06 18.98
CA ASP A 129 5.47 5.05 17.95
C ASP A 129 4.52 3.98 18.46
N ILE A 130 4.79 3.44 19.66
CA ILE A 130 3.94 2.42 20.29
C ILE A 130 2.51 2.93 20.48
N LYS A 131 2.34 4.15 21.00
CA LYS A 131 1.02 4.77 21.19
C LYS A 131 0.25 4.95 19.89
N LEU A 132 0.94 5.34 18.79
CA LEU A 132 0.32 5.44 17.47
C LEU A 132 -0.28 4.08 17.06
N TYR A 133 0.52 3.03 17.07
CA TYR A 133 0.10 1.71 16.61
C TYR A 133 -1.01 1.12 17.49
N GLN A 134 -0.92 1.30 18.82
CA GLN A 134 -1.99 0.91 19.74
C GLN A 134 -3.29 1.64 19.42
N SER A 135 -3.24 2.97 19.28
CA SER A 135 -4.41 3.79 18.96
C SER A 135 -5.06 3.40 17.62
N LEU A 136 -4.27 3.20 16.57
CA LEU A 136 -4.80 2.76 15.28
C LEU A 136 -5.47 1.38 15.38
N THR A 137 -4.85 0.44 16.11
CA THR A 137 -5.39 -0.90 16.32
C THR A 137 -6.71 -0.86 17.13
N GLU A 138 -6.76 -0.09 18.22
CA GLU A 138 -7.95 0.09 19.06
C GLU A 138 -9.13 0.72 18.29
N ASN A 139 -8.83 1.61 17.34
CA ASN A 139 -9.83 2.21 16.46
C ASN A 139 -10.21 1.31 15.26
N GLY A 140 -9.65 0.11 15.16
CA GLY A 140 -9.95 -0.84 14.08
C GLY A 140 -9.32 -0.51 12.73
N THR A 141 -8.35 0.42 12.68
CA THR A 141 -7.60 0.72 11.45
C THR A 141 -6.77 -0.48 11.02
N LYS A 142 -6.91 -0.93 9.79
CA LYS A 142 -6.05 -1.96 9.18
C LYS A 142 -4.71 -1.36 8.78
N ILE A 143 -3.64 -1.73 9.48
CA ILE A 143 -2.29 -1.21 9.21
C ILE A 143 -1.54 -2.17 8.29
N GLN A 144 -1.18 -1.71 7.08
CA GLN A 144 -0.27 -2.44 6.20
C GLN A 144 1.16 -1.90 6.36
N HIS A 145 2.06 -2.73 6.88
CA HIS A 145 3.45 -2.38 7.11
C HIS A 145 4.27 -2.55 5.84
N ILE A 146 4.77 -1.44 5.30
CA ILE A 146 5.64 -1.47 4.12
C ILE A 146 7.05 -1.84 4.56
N CYS A 147 7.54 -2.96 4.03
CA CYS A 147 8.87 -3.49 4.27
C CYS A 147 9.68 -3.46 2.97
N TYR A 148 10.76 -2.69 2.95
CA TYR A 148 11.66 -2.53 1.81
C TYR A 148 12.78 -3.56 1.79
N GLU A 149 13.14 -4.09 2.96
CA GLU A 149 14.11 -5.17 3.12
C GLU A 149 13.62 -6.13 4.22
N PRO A 150 14.05 -7.40 4.23
CA PRO A 150 13.62 -8.38 5.24
C PRO A 150 13.87 -7.93 6.69
N GLU A 151 14.93 -7.15 6.95
CA GLU A 151 15.29 -6.62 8.26
C GLU A 151 14.27 -5.62 8.82
N ASP A 152 13.35 -5.11 7.99
CA ASP A 152 12.24 -4.26 8.46
C ASP A 152 11.25 -5.05 9.31
N LEU A 153 11.17 -6.36 9.10
CA LEU A 153 10.34 -7.25 9.91
C LEU A 153 10.89 -7.46 11.32
N ASP A 154 12.21 -7.29 11.53
CA ASP A 154 12.79 -7.28 12.88
C ASP A 154 12.32 -6.04 13.66
N LEU A 155 12.35 -4.87 13.00
CA LEU A 155 11.85 -3.62 13.58
C LEU A 155 10.35 -3.69 13.89
N LEU A 156 9.57 -4.27 12.97
CA LEU A 156 8.14 -4.48 13.17
C LEU A 156 7.87 -5.41 14.37
N SER A 157 8.58 -6.54 14.45
CA SER A 157 8.46 -7.47 15.58
C SER A 157 8.80 -6.82 16.91
N ASP A 158 9.86 -5.99 16.96
CA ASP A 158 10.25 -5.25 18.18
C ASP A 158 9.18 -4.24 18.59
N LEU A 159 8.62 -3.49 17.65
CA LEU A 159 7.51 -2.56 17.89
C LEU A 159 6.29 -3.28 18.47
N LEU A 160 5.85 -4.36 17.86
CA LEU A 160 4.67 -5.11 18.29
C LEU A 160 4.89 -5.72 19.67
N ASN A 161 6.07 -6.28 19.96
CA ASN A 161 6.43 -6.82 21.26
C ASN A 161 6.42 -5.73 22.36
N LYS A 162 7.09 -4.59 22.11
CA LYS A 162 7.13 -3.47 23.06
C LYS A 162 5.74 -2.88 23.31
N GLY A 163 4.93 -2.77 22.26
CA GLY A 163 3.56 -2.26 22.33
C GLY A 163 2.54 -3.27 22.87
N LYS A 164 2.92 -4.54 23.10
CA LYS A 164 1.99 -5.64 23.42
C LYS A 164 0.84 -5.75 22.41
N ILE A 165 1.13 -5.46 21.14
CA ILE A 165 0.19 -5.54 20.02
C ILE A 165 0.25 -6.95 19.46
N SER A 166 -0.90 -7.54 19.10
CA SER A 166 -0.96 -8.87 18.51
C SER A 166 -0.14 -8.94 17.21
N LYS A 167 0.58 -10.03 17.03
CA LYS A 167 1.26 -10.36 15.78
C LYS A 167 0.34 -11.08 14.80
N ASP A 168 -0.80 -11.59 15.27
CA ASP A 168 -1.78 -12.25 14.43
C ASP A 168 -2.61 -11.23 13.66
N GLY A 169 -2.83 -11.53 12.37
CA GLY A 169 -3.58 -10.63 11.48
C GLY A 169 -2.81 -9.37 11.08
N THR A 170 -1.50 -9.31 11.32
CA THR A 170 -0.62 -8.24 10.82
C THR A 170 -0.60 -8.25 9.29
N TRP A 171 -0.70 -7.08 8.67
CA TRP A 171 -0.59 -6.95 7.21
C TRP A 171 0.77 -6.38 6.81
N CYS A 172 1.40 -7.02 5.83
CA CYS A 172 2.69 -6.59 5.31
C CYS A 172 2.63 -6.34 3.79
N LEU A 173 3.42 -5.37 3.33
CA LEU A 173 3.70 -5.17 1.91
C LEU A 173 5.21 -5.29 1.69
N PHE A 174 5.63 -6.25 0.90
CA PHE A 174 7.03 -6.40 0.49
C PHE A 174 7.28 -5.63 -0.79
N VAL A 175 8.17 -4.67 -0.73
CA VAL A 175 8.54 -3.82 -1.86
C VAL A 175 9.73 -4.44 -2.57
N ILE A 176 9.50 -4.96 -3.77
CA ILE A 176 10.54 -5.61 -4.58
C ILE A 176 11.02 -4.64 -5.66
N GLY A 177 12.30 -4.28 -5.61
CA GLY A 177 12.85 -3.23 -6.48
C GLY A 177 12.62 -1.82 -5.95
N HIS A 178 12.83 -0.81 -6.79
CA HIS A 178 12.61 0.59 -6.43
C HIS A 178 12.66 1.48 -7.68
N TYR A 179 11.90 2.57 -7.69
CA TYR A 179 11.89 3.54 -8.81
C TYR A 179 13.24 4.26 -9.02
N SER A 180 14.21 4.13 -8.12
CA SER A 180 15.59 4.61 -8.34
C SER A 180 16.43 3.73 -9.25
N GLY A 181 15.84 2.68 -9.85
CA GLY A 181 16.52 1.75 -10.75
C GLY A 181 16.99 0.44 -10.10
N LYS A 182 16.66 0.19 -8.82
CA LYS A 182 16.89 -1.13 -8.21
C LYS A 182 15.95 -2.14 -8.88
N ILE A 183 16.54 -3.14 -9.54
CA ILE A 183 15.80 -4.16 -10.28
C ILE A 183 14.94 -5.00 -9.34
N SER A 184 13.72 -5.29 -9.77
CA SER A 184 12.80 -6.18 -9.08
C SER A 184 13.19 -7.63 -9.30
N ASP A 185 13.58 -8.33 -8.23
CA ASP A 185 14.00 -9.73 -8.27
C ASP A 185 13.03 -10.60 -7.46
N PRO A 186 12.25 -11.50 -8.10
CA PRO A 186 11.29 -12.35 -7.43
C PRO A 186 11.93 -13.31 -6.40
N ASN A 187 13.23 -13.58 -6.51
CA ASN A 187 13.95 -14.43 -5.56
C ASN A 187 14.17 -13.76 -4.18
N LYS A 188 13.86 -12.48 -4.06
CA LYS A 188 13.88 -11.80 -2.76
C LYS A 188 12.65 -12.09 -1.90
N ILE A 189 11.53 -12.49 -2.49
CA ILE A 189 10.29 -12.74 -1.76
C ILE A 189 10.46 -13.81 -0.68
N PRO A 190 11.08 -14.99 -0.93
CA PRO A 190 11.34 -15.98 0.11
C PRO A 190 12.11 -15.44 1.31
N LEU A 191 13.04 -14.48 1.14
CA LEU A 191 13.81 -13.91 2.24
C LEU A 191 12.92 -13.16 3.26
N PHE A 192 11.85 -12.51 2.78
CA PHE A 192 10.86 -11.90 3.66
C PHE A 192 10.05 -12.97 4.40
N LEU A 193 9.68 -14.08 3.73
CA LEU A 193 8.94 -15.18 4.34
C LEU A 193 9.75 -15.88 5.43
N ASP A 194 11.03 -16.13 5.18
CA ASP A 194 11.96 -16.67 6.17
C ASP A 194 12.03 -15.74 7.40
N LYS A 195 12.05 -14.43 7.17
CA LYS A 195 12.11 -13.44 8.24
C LYS A 195 10.79 -13.33 9.00
N LEU A 196 9.62 -13.45 8.34
CA LEU A 196 8.31 -13.58 9.02
C LEU A 196 8.34 -14.77 9.98
N SER A 197 8.77 -15.94 9.49
CA SER A 197 8.88 -17.15 10.28
C SER A 197 9.83 -16.98 11.46
N TYR A 198 11.01 -16.43 11.24
CA TYR A 198 12.02 -16.16 12.28
C TYR A 198 11.46 -15.27 13.40
N ASN A 199 10.67 -14.26 13.07
CA ASN A 199 10.07 -13.33 14.02
C ASN A 199 8.74 -13.82 14.63
N ASN A 200 8.26 -15.01 14.25
CA ASN A 200 6.93 -15.52 14.62
C ASN A 200 5.81 -14.49 14.28
N LEU A 201 5.89 -13.88 13.10
CA LEU A 201 4.88 -12.97 12.57
C LEU A 201 3.91 -13.78 11.70
N ASN A 202 2.68 -13.99 12.19
CA ASN A 202 1.59 -14.57 11.39
C ASN A 202 0.92 -13.47 10.57
N ALA A 203 1.62 -13.02 9.52
CA ALA A 203 1.21 -11.89 8.71
C ALA A 203 0.52 -12.34 7.42
N ASP A 204 -0.53 -11.62 7.07
CA ASP A 204 -1.08 -11.61 5.72
C ASP A 204 -0.25 -10.62 4.87
N TRP A 205 0.21 -11.02 3.69
CA TRP A 205 1.21 -10.26 2.97
C TRP A 205 0.91 -10.11 1.48
N ALA A 206 1.38 -9.01 0.94
CA ALA A 206 1.32 -8.70 -0.48
C ALA A 206 2.70 -8.27 -1.00
N VAL A 207 2.84 -8.29 -2.31
CA VAL A 207 4.02 -7.77 -3.02
C VAL A 207 3.61 -6.63 -3.93
N CYS A 208 4.44 -5.58 -4.00
CA CYS A 208 4.50 -4.68 -5.14
C CYS A 208 5.91 -4.72 -5.73
N ALA A 209 6.01 -4.51 -7.04
CA ALA A 209 7.29 -4.55 -7.75
C ALA A 209 7.33 -3.52 -8.88
N PHE A 210 8.52 -3.09 -9.27
CA PHE A 210 8.73 -1.98 -10.20
C PHE A 210 9.21 -2.44 -11.57
N GLY A 211 8.79 -1.70 -12.61
CA GLY A 211 9.32 -1.88 -13.96
C GLY A 211 8.83 -3.14 -14.67
N LYS A 212 9.62 -3.63 -15.60
CA LYS A 212 9.28 -4.75 -16.48
C LYS A 212 9.23 -6.11 -15.77
N GLU A 213 9.92 -6.22 -14.63
CA GLU A 213 9.96 -7.44 -13.83
C GLU A 213 8.77 -7.55 -12.84
N GLU A 214 7.87 -6.58 -12.82
CA GLU A 214 6.69 -6.57 -11.93
C GLU A 214 5.94 -7.89 -12.02
N ILE A 215 5.58 -8.33 -13.22
CA ILE A 215 4.74 -9.52 -13.44
C ILE A 215 5.38 -10.80 -12.89
N ASP A 216 6.69 -10.98 -13.01
CA ASP A 216 7.36 -12.16 -12.48
C ASP A 216 7.38 -12.17 -10.94
N CYS A 217 7.50 -10.99 -10.32
CA CYS A 217 7.37 -10.84 -8.88
C CYS A 217 5.93 -11.14 -8.40
N LEU A 218 4.91 -10.67 -9.12
CA LEU A 218 3.52 -10.93 -8.78
C LEU A 218 3.16 -12.42 -8.95
N LYS A 219 3.61 -13.07 -10.03
CA LYS A 219 3.47 -14.53 -10.23
C LYS A 219 4.09 -15.30 -9.07
N LYS A 220 5.31 -14.90 -8.67
CA LYS A 220 6.00 -15.53 -7.56
C LYS A 220 5.24 -15.33 -6.25
N ALA A 221 4.72 -14.14 -5.98
CA ALA A 221 3.91 -13.87 -4.79
C ALA A 221 2.68 -14.80 -4.72
N ILE A 222 1.89 -14.86 -5.80
CA ILE A 222 0.70 -15.72 -5.88
C ILE A 222 1.07 -17.20 -5.71
N SER A 223 2.19 -17.68 -6.31
CA SER A 223 2.64 -19.06 -6.16
C SER A 223 3.03 -19.45 -4.72
N LEU A 224 3.18 -18.46 -3.85
CA LEU A 224 3.51 -18.60 -2.42
C LEU A 224 2.36 -18.14 -1.52
N ASP A 225 1.12 -18.13 -2.02
CA ASP A 225 -0.11 -17.71 -1.33
C ASP A 225 -0.11 -16.23 -0.88
N GLY A 226 0.75 -15.41 -1.48
CA GLY A 226 0.76 -13.97 -1.25
C GLY A 226 -0.28 -13.23 -2.11
N LYS A 227 -0.48 -11.97 -1.80
CA LYS A 227 -1.36 -11.04 -2.49
C LYS A 227 -0.56 -10.01 -3.28
N ILE A 228 -1.23 -9.13 -4.04
CA ILE A 228 -0.56 -8.21 -4.94
C ILE A 228 -1.06 -6.77 -4.77
N ARG A 229 -0.14 -5.82 -4.91
CA ARG A 229 -0.45 -4.41 -5.10
C ARG A 229 0.11 -3.97 -6.46
N ILE A 230 -0.76 -3.49 -7.33
CA ILE A 230 -0.44 -3.11 -8.72
C ILE A 230 -0.92 -1.70 -9.01
N GLY A 231 -0.44 -1.13 -10.11
CA GLY A 231 -0.90 0.18 -10.58
C GLY A 231 0.24 1.09 -11.01
N PHE A 232 -0.12 2.27 -11.48
CA PHE A 232 0.82 3.24 -12.04
C PHE A 232 1.84 3.80 -11.04
N GLU A 233 1.58 3.61 -9.75
CA GLU A 233 2.59 3.88 -8.72
C GLU A 233 3.86 3.04 -8.91
N ASN A 234 3.70 1.78 -9.29
CA ASN A 234 4.78 0.81 -9.33
C ASN A 234 5.28 0.54 -10.75
N SER A 235 4.36 0.38 -11.71
CA SER A 235 4.68 0.15 -13.13
C SER A 235 3.52 0.58 -14.02
N MET A 236 3.84 1.27 -15.11
CA MET A 236 2.89 1.67 -16.16
C MET A 236 2.83 0.64 -17.31
N LEU A 237 3.41 -0.55 -17.11
CA LEU A 237 3.46 -1.58 -18.14
C LEU A 237 2.32 -2.60 -17.96
N MET A 238 1.81 -3.08 -19.08
CA MET A 238 0.97 -4.27 -19.17
C MET A 238 1.81 -5.54 -18.98
N PRO A 239 1.19 -6.72 -18.72
CA PRO A 239 1.90 -8.00 -18.64
C PRO A 239 2.72 -8.36 -19.89
N ASN A 240 2.36 -7.85 -21.07
CA ASN A 240 3.08 -8.04 -22.32
C ASN A 240 4.24 -7.04 -22.55
N GLY A 241 4.46 -6.12 -21.61
CA GLY A 241 5.51 -5.11 -21.66
C GLY A 241 5.14 -3.82 -22.41
N GLU A 242 3.93 -3.70 -22.95
CA GLU A 242 3.43 -2.46 -23.53
C GLU A 242 2.99 -1.47 -22.46
N ILE A 243 2.91 -0.18 -22.80
CA ILE A 243 2.37 0.83 -21.88
C ILE A 243 0.88 0.54 -21.66
N ALA A 244 0.47 0.45 -20.42
CA ALA A 244 -0.92 0.23 -20.06
C ALA A 244 -1.77 1.45 -20.44
N PRO A 245 -2.94 1.28 -21.08
CA PRO A 245 -3.82 2.39 -21.41
C PRO A 245 -4.28 3.16 -20.16
N ASN A 246 -4.55 2.45 -19.06
CA ASN A 246 -5.03 2.97 -17.80
C ASN A 246 -4.89 1.90 -16.69
N ASN A 247 -5.19 2.28 -15.45
CA ASN A 247 -5.08 1.37 -14.30
C ASN A 247 -6.07 0.19 -14.38
N HIS A 248 -7.33 0.40 -14.75
CA HIS A 248 -8.34 -0.67 -14.75
C HIS A 248 -8.09 -1.74 -15.82
N THR A 249 -7.63 -1.36 -17.01
CA THR A 249 -7.21 -2.34 -18.02
C THR A 249 -6.04 -3.19 -17.53
N LYS A 250 -5.11 -2.58 -16.78
CA LYS A 250 -4.01 -3.32 -16.15
C LYS A 250 -4.52 -4.28 -15.07
N VAL A 251 -5.45 -3.86 -14.20
CA VAL A 251 -6.09 -4.74 -13.19
C VAL A 251 -6.69 -5.96 -13.87
N LYS A 252 -7.52 -5.77 -14.90
CA LYS A 252 -8.14 -6.84 -15.66
C LYS A 252 -7.12 -7.84 -16.20
N ALA A 253 -6.13 -7.33 -16.94
CA ALA A 253 -5.12 -8.18 -17.57
C ALA A 253 -4.27 -8.97 -16.56
N VAL A 254 -3.92 -8.36 -15.41
CA VAL A 254 -3.17 -9.04 -14.36
C VAL A 254 -4.04 -10.07 -13.65
N LYS A 255 -5.32 -9.75 -13.35
CA LYS A 255 -6.28 -10.69 -12.77
C LYS A 255 -6.45 -11.93 -13.64
N GLU A 256 -6.66 -11.75 -14.95
CA GLU A 256 -6.80 -12.85 -15.92
C GLU A 256 -5.51 -13.68 -16.00
N LEU A 257 -4.34 -13.04 -16.13
CA LEU A 257 -3.04 -13.70 -16.22
C LEU A 257 -2.72 -14.56 -15.00
N LEU A 258 -3.09 -14.10 -13.80
CA LEU A 258 -2.80 -14.77 -12.54
C LEU A 258 -3.94 -15.68 -12.07
N ASN A 259 -5.01 -15.83 -12.85
CA ASN A 259 -6.21 -16.63 -12.52
C ASN A 259 -6.82 -16.28 -11.15
N LEU A 260 -6.86 -15.00 -10.82
CA LEU A 260 -7.44 -14.49 -9.58
C LEU A 260 -8.95 -14.28 -9.75
N ASN A 261 -9.73 -15.29 -9.41
CA ASN A 261 -11.20 -15.26 -9.46
C ASN A 261 -11.83 -14.83 -8.13
#